data_bd338ee838cbb12b111e43f7843db7d6
#
_entry.id   bd338ee838cbb12b111e43f7843db7d6
#
_cell.length_a   1.000
_cell.length_b   1.000
_cell.length_c   1.000
_cell.angle_alpha   90.00
_cell.angle_beta   90.00
_cell.angle_gamma   90.00
#
_symmetry.space_group_name_H-M   'P 1'
#
loop_
_entity.id
_entity.type
_entity.pdbx_description
1 polymer ?
#
loop_
_entity_poly.entity_id
_entity_poly.type
_entity_poly.pdbx_seq_one_letter_code
_entity_poly.pdbx_strand_id
1 'polypeptide(L)'
;MKTVVLLYPTSCIYEIVILNYFLHFADKEVLFVSPDGTPITAMEGYSINVSGKLTDIAPDEIELAIVPGGNIKAIDNPIVWNCLKDIKSRGGILAAICAGVDVLDHAGILDGVVSTHSSDLDVAVTDQVITCLLY
;
A
#
# COMPACT_ATOMS: atom_id res chain seq x y z
N MET A 1 10.79 3.64 -12.92
CA MET A 1 10.07 3.79 -11.62
C MET A 1 9.27 2.52 -11.33
N LYS A 2 9.12 2.21 -10.06
CA LYS A 2 8.52 0.96 -9.61
C LYS A 2 7.19 1.21 -8.92
N THR A 3 6.25 0.28 -9.10
CA THR A 3 5.04 0.18 -8.29
C THR A 3 5.24 -0.94 -7.29
N VAL A 4 5.06 -0.68 -6.01
CA VAL A 4 5.17 -1.69 -4.96
C VAL A 4 3.81 -1.95 -4.32
N VAL A 5 3.54 -3.22 -4.06
CA VAL A 5 2.37 -3.66 -3.29
C VAL A 5 2.91 -4.25 -2.00
N LEU A 6 2.54 -3.64 -0.88
CA LEU A 6 2.97 -4.11 0.45
C LEU A 6 2.03 -5.23 0.90
N LEU A 7 2.54 -6.46 0.83
CA LEU A 7 1.83 -7.63 1.32
C LEU A 7 2.31 -8.01 2.71
N TYR A 8 1.41 -8.54 3.49
CA TYR A 8 1.67 -8.97 4.86
C TYR A 8 0.72 -10.13 5.21
N PRO A 9 0.99 -10.92 6.24
CA PRO A 9 0.07 -11.98 6.64
C PRO A 9 -1.34 -11.42 6.80
N THR A 10 -2.32 -12.07 6.18
CA THR A 10 -3.74 -11.68 6.13
C THR A 10 -4.07 -10.53 5.17
N SER A 11 -3.14 -10.00 4.38
CA SER A 11 -3.51 -9.00 3.39
C SER A 11 -4.58 -9.54 2.42
N CYS A 12 -5.54 -8.69 2.07
CA CYS A 12 -6.66 -9.06 1.24
C CYS A 12 -6.32 -8.88 -0.24
N ILE A 13 -6.06 -9.97 -0.93
CA ILE A 13 -5.69 -9.96 -2.35
C ILE A 13 -6.88 -9.54 -3.23
N TYR A 14 -8.08 -9.92 -2.82
CA TYR A 14 -9.32 -9.54 -3.48
C TYR A 14 -9.41 -8.03 -3.75
N GLU A 15 -8.90 -7.19 -2.85
CA GLU A 15 -8.97 -5.73 -2.98
C GLU A 15 -8.09 -5.16 -4.08
N ILE A 16 -7.07 -5.88 -4.52
CA ILE A 16 -6.03 -5.34 -5.41
C ILE A 16 -5.91 -6.07 -6.76
N VAL A 17 -6.66 -7.14 -6.96
CA VAL A 17 -6.53 -7.98 -8.17
C VAL A 17 -6.77 -7.20 -9.46
N ILE A 18 -7.85 -6.44 -9.52
CA ILE A 18 -8.21 -5.69 -10.72
C ILE A 18 -7.23 -4.55 -10.97
N LEU A 19 -6.81 -3.86 -9.91
CA LEU A 19 -5.79 -2.82 -10.03
C LEU A 19 -4.49 -3.39 -10.58
N ASN A 20 -4.04 -4.52 -10.06
CA ASN A 20 -2.81 -5.17 -10.54
C ASN A 20 -2.92 -5.61 -12.01
N TYR A 21 -4.10 -6.08 -12.42
CA TYR A 21 -4.36 -6.42 -13.81
C TYR A 21 -4.12 -5.19 -14.72
N PHE A 22 -4.71 -4.05 -14.38
CA PHE A 22 -4.55 -2.85 -15.19
C PHE A 22 -3.13 -2.28 -15.14
N LEU A 23 -2.46 -2.35 -14.01
CA LEU A 23 -1.06 -1.91 -13.89
C LEU A 23 -0.15 -2.75 -14.80
N HIS A 24 -0.38 -4.05 -14.88
CA HIS A 24 0.36 -4.93 -15.78
C HIS A 24 0.16 -4.52 -17.25
N PHE A 25 -1.07 -4.24 -17.65
CA PHE A 25 -1.37 -3.80 -19.01
C PHE A 25 -0.89 -2.38 -19.32
N ALA A 26 -0.60 -1.58 -18.30
CA ALA A 26 0.01 -0.25 -18.46
C ALA A 26 1.55 -0.32 -18.47
N ASP A 27 2.12 -1.50 -18.61
CA ASP A 27 3.57 -1.75 -18.61
C ASP A 27 4.27 -1.23 -17.33
N LYS A 28 3.57 -1.26 -16.20
CA LYS A 28 4.17 -0.89 -14.92
C LYS A 28 4.94 -2.07 -14.32
N GLU A 29 6.13 -1.78 -13.82
CA GLU A 29 6.89 -2.76 -13.03
C GLU A 29 6.25 -2.86 -11.65
N VAL A 30 5.52 -3.95 -11.40
CA VAL A 30 4.84 -4.19 -10.12
C VAL A 30 5.63 -5.20 -9.30
N LEU A 31 6.06 -4.80 -8.12
CA LEU A 31 6.78 -5.65 -7.19
C LEU A 31 5.92 -5.90 -5.95
N PHE A 32 5.80 -7.16 -5.56
CA PHE A 32 5.18 -7.55 -4.30
C PHE A 32 6.29 -7.63 -3.25
N VAL A 33 6.13 -6.88 -2.16
CA VAL A 33 7.11 -6.85 -1.07
C VAL A 33 6.40 -7.12 0.25
N SER A 34 7.14 -7.61 1.23
CA SER A 34 6.63 -7.78 2.59
C SER A 34 7.54 -7.04 3.58
N PRO A 35 7.12 -6.87 4.84
CA PRO A 35 7.95 -6.16 5.83
C PRO A 35 9.33 -6.75 6.04
N ASP A 36 9.44 -8.07 6.01
CA ASP A 36 10.69 -8.82 6.28
C ASP A 36 11.20 -9.62 5.07
N GLY A 37 10.50 -9.54 3.93
CA GLY A 37 10.89 -10.27 2.72
C GLY A 37 10.48 -11.74 2.71
N THR A 38 9.79 -12.23 3.73
CA THR A 38 9.29 -13.60 3.75
C THR A 38 7.99 -13.75 2.98
N PRO A 39 7.71 -14.93 2.40
CA PRO A 39 6.42 -15.21 1.79
C PRO A 39 5.27 -15.00 2.79
N ILE A 40 4.10 -14.65 2.28
CA ILE A 40 2.93 -14.40 3.12
C ILE A 40 1.82 -15.38 2.79
N THR A 41 0.91 -15.56 3.73
CA THR A 41 -0.39 -16.20 3.49
C THR A 41 -1.46 -15.13 3.52
N ALA A 42 -2.13 -14.92 2.38
CA ALA A 42 -3.19 -13.92 2.25
C ALA A 42 -4.44 -14.33 3.03
N MET A 43 -5.34 -13.38 3.24
CA MET A 43 -6.63 -13.62 3.90
C MET A 43 -7.44 -14.73 3.22
N GLU A 44 -7.34 -14.81 1.90
CA GLU A 44 -8.02 -15.85 1.10
C GLU A 44 -7.34 -17.22 1.16
N GLY A 45 -6.21 -17.34 1.86
CA GLY A 45 -5.48 -18.60 1.99
C GLY A 45 -4.40 -18.83 0.93
N TYR A 46 -4.20 -17.90 0.02
CA TYR A 46 -3.13 -18.01 -0.97
C TYR A 46 -1.75 -17.87 -0.31
N SER A 47 -0.82 -18.75 -0.69
CA SER A 47 0.58 -18.58 -0.37
C SER A 47 1.24 -17.76 -1.47
N ILE A 48 1.84 -16.64 -1.11
CA ILE A 48 2.40 -15.70 -2.08
C ILE A 48 3.86 -15.47 -1.77
N ASN A 49 4.71 -15.71 -2.76
CA ASN A 49 6.12 -15.33 -2.70
C ASN A 49 6.23 -13.84 -3.02
N VAL A 50 7.16 -13.17 -2.32
CA VAL A 50 7.44 -11.76 -2.53
C VAL A 50 8.83 -11.58 -3.13
N SER A 51 9.06 -10.42 -3.75
CA SER A 51 10.35 -10.10 -4.38
C SER A 51 11.41 -9.66 -3.37
N GLY A 52 11.01 -9.27 -2.18
CA GLY A 52 11.93 -8.81 -1.13
C GLY A 52 11.22 -8.01 -0.05
N LYS A 53 12.02 -7.27 0.73
CA LYS A 53 11.49 -6.37 1.76
C LYS A 53 11.10 -5.03 1.18
N LEU A 54 10.13 -4.38 1.80
CA LEU A 54 9.79 -2.99 1.48
C LEU A 54 11.03 -2.08 1.55
N THR A 55 11.85 -2.25 2.57
CA THR A 55 13.04 -1.43 2.80
C THR A 55 14.21 -1.71 1.86
N ASP A 56 14.15 -2.76 1.03
CA ASP A 56 15.17 -3.05 0.03
C ASP A 56 15.06 -2.15 -1.21
N ILE A 57 13.92 -1.48 -1.38
CA ILE A 57 13.69 -0.60 -2.53
C ILE A 57 13.87 0.85 -2.07
N ALA A 58 14.72 1.59 -2.79
CA ALA A 58 14.94 3.00 -2.49
C ALA A 58 13.64 3.81 -2.69
N PRO A 59 13.24 4.66 -1.74
CA PRO A 59 11.97 5.40 -1.85
C PRO A 59 11.87 6.28 -3.09
N ASP A 60 12.98 6.81 -3.60
CA ASP A 60 13.00 7.63 -4.81
C ASP A 60 12.81 6.83 -6.10
N GLU A 61 12.87 5.51 -6.04
CA GLU A 61 12.57 4.62 -7.17
C GLU A 61 11.10 4.19 -7.22
N ILE A 62 10.30 4.56 -6.22
CA ILE A 62 8.90 4.14 -6.11
C ILE A 62 7.99 5.26 -6.58
N GLU A 63 7.24 5.01 -7.65
CA GLU A 63 6.22 5.96 -8.12
C GLU A 63 4.85 5.73 -7.49
N LEU A 64 4.57 4.50 -7.03
CA LEU A 64 3.30 4.14 -6.41
C LEU A 64 3.53 3.03 -5.38
N ALA A 65 3.02 3.22 -4.18
CA ALA A 65 2.97 2.19 -3.15
C ALA A 65 1.50 1.91 -2.80
N ILE A 66 1.13 0.64 -2.84
CA ILE A 66 -0.24 0.18 -2.58
C ILE A 66 -0.27 -0.59 -1.27
N VAL A 67 -1.17 -0.19 -0.36
CA VAL A 67 -1.35 -0.82 0.94
C VAL A 67 -2.76 -1.42 1.00
N PRO A 68 -2.92 -2.72 0.78
CA PRO A 68 -4.21 -3.39 0.91
C PRO A 68 -4.64 -3.52 2.37
N GLY A 69 -5.91 -3.82 2.57
CA GLY A 69 -6.45 -4.12 3.89
C GLY A 69 -6.11 -5.52 4.37
N GLY A 70 -6.44 -5.77 5.62
CA GLY A 70 -6.19 -7.01 6.32
C GLY A 70 -5.98 -6.73 7.81
N ASN A 71 -5.34 -7.65 8.52
CA ASN A 71 -4.90 -7.38 9.89
C ASN A 71 -3.56 -6.61 9.81
N ILE A 72 -3.64 -5.29 9.92
CA ILE A 72 -2.50 -4.39 9.72
C ILE A 72 -1.43 -4.44 10.82
N LYS A 73 -1.61 -5.26 11.83
CA LYS A 73 -0.68 -5.34 12.97
C LYS A 73 0.78 -5.57 12.53
N ALA A 74 0.99 -6.32 11.45
CA ALA A 74 2.32 -6.63 10.94
C ALA A 74 3.01 -5.43 10.27
N ILE A 75 2.24 -4.43 9.82
CA ILE A 75 2.75 -3.28 9.07
C ILE A 75 2.50 -1.94 9.77
N ASP A 76 1.73 -1.92 10.84
CA ASP A 76 1.39 -0.69 11.55
C ASP A 76 2.47 -0.36 12.59
N ASN A 77 3.64 0.06 12.10
CA ASN A 77 4.82 0.33 12.92
C ASN A 77 5.68 1.44 12.30
N PRO A 78 6.58 2.05 13.11
CA PRO A 78 7.41 3.17 12.64
C PRO A 78 8.29 2.87 11.43
N ILE A 79 8.75 1.64 11.23
CA ILE A 79 9.59 1.29 10.07
C ILE A 79 8.78 1.46 8.79
N VAL A 80 7.57 0.91 8.75
CA VAL A 80 6.68 1.03 7.61
C VAL A 80 6.19 2.48 7.45
N TRP A 81 5.78 3.13 8.53
CA TRP A 81 5.33 4.53 8.48
C TRP A 81 6.40 5.45 7.88
N ASN A 82 7.64 5.31 8.33
CA ASN A 82 8.74 6.15 7.83
C ASN A 82 9.04 5.89 6.36
N CYS A 83 8.97 4.63 5.94
CA CYS A 83 9.15 4.26 4.54
C CYS A 83 8.06 4.89 3.66
N LEU A 84 6.81 4.83 4.06
CA LEU A 84 5.70 5.43 3.32
C LEU A 84 5.80 6.95 3.27
N LYS A 85 6.19 7.59 4.38
CA LYS A 85 6.43 9.03 4.41
C LYS A 85 7.56 9.44 3.48
N ASP A 86 8.64 8.67 3.43
CA ASP A 86 9.76 8.92 2.53
C ASP A 86 9.34 8.81 1.06
N ILE A 87 8.58 7.80 0.71
CA ILE A 87 8.05 7.64 -0.65
C ILE A 87 7.24 8.88 -1.05
N LYS A 88 6.34 9.32 -0.20
CA LYS A 88 5.52 10.52 -0.46
C LYS A 88 6.39 11.76 -0.58
N SER A 89 7.36 11.96 0.30
CA SER A 89 8.23 13.15 0.28
C SER A 89 9.08 13.25 -0.98
N ARG A 90 9.29 12.14 -1.67
CA ARG A 90 10.05 12.06 -2.92
C ARG A 90 9.17 12.06 -4.17
N GLY A 91 7.90 12.41 -4.03
CA GLY A 91 6.96 12.55 -5.13
C GLY A 91 6.17 11.28 -5.46
N GLY A 92 6.35 10.19 -4.72
CA GLY A 92 5.58 8.97 -4.91
C GLY A 92 4.14 9.09 -4.48
N ILE A 93 3.28 8.28 -5.08
CA ILE A 93 1.85 8.19 -4.77
C ILE A 93 1.63 7.06 -3.77
N LEU A 94 0.82 7.31 -2.77
CA LEU A 94 0.39 6.29 -1.81
C LEU A 94 -1.08 5.96 -2.05
N ALA A 95 -1.39 4.69 -2.23
CA ALA A 95 -2.76 4.20 -2.37
C ALA A 95 -3.05 3.19 -1.25
N ALA A 96 -4.13 3.39 -0.52
CA ALA A 96 -4.52 2.49 0.55
C ALA A 96 -6.00 2.13 0.46
N ILE A 97 -6.31 0.90 0.82
CA ILE A 97 -7.66 0.34 0.71
C ILE A 97 -8.07 -0.22 2.07
N CYS A 98 -9.30 0.05 2.47
CA CYS A 98 -9.92 -0.50 3.68
C CYS A 98 -9.03 -0.26 4.92
N ALA A 99 -8.65 -1.30 5.65
CA ALA A 99 -7.78 -1.19 6.83
C ALA A 99 -6.38 -0.64 6.50
N GLY A 100 -5.93 -0.71 5.26
CA GLY A 100 -4.67 -0.09 4.84
C GLY A 100 -4.67 1.42 5.02
N VAL A 101 -5.84 2.06 4.98
CA VAL A 101 -5.99 3.51 5.23
C VAL A 101 -5.61 3.85 6.67
N ASP A 102 -5.88 2.97 7.63
CA ASP A 102 -5.51 3.18 9.03
C ASP A 102 -3.98 3.28 9.20
N VAL A 103 -3.21 2.56 8.40
CA VAL A 103 -1.75 2.65 8.43
C VAL A 103 -1.28 4.05 8.03
N LEU A 104 -1.88 4.63 6.99
CA LEU A 104 -1.58 6.00 6.57
C LEU A 104 -1.98 7.01 7.64
N ASP A 105 -3.11 6.79 8.29
CA ASP A 105 -3.60 7.65 9.38
C ASP A 105 -2.63 7.63 10.56
N HIS A 106 -2.27 6.44 11.03
CA HIS A 106 -1.36 6.27 12.15
C HIS A 106 0.05 6.80 11.85
N ALA A 107 0.45 6.80 10.59
CA ALA A 107 1.71 7.39 10.16
C ALA A 107 1.69 8.93 10.12
N GLY A 108 0.52 9.56 10.28
CA GLY A 108 0.36 11.01 10.16
C GLY A 108 0.28 11.50 8.70
N ILE A 109 0.19 10.59 7.73
CA ILE A 109 0.16 10.92 6.30
C ILE A 109 -1.15 11.60 5.89
N LEU A 110 -2.25 11.31 6.60
CA LEU A 110 -3.57 11.85 6.27
C LEU A 110 -3.82 13.24 6.85
N ASP A 111 -2.89 13.80 7.62
CA ASP A 111 -3.03 15.15 8.17
C ASP A 111 -3.09 16.18 7.04
N GLY A 112 -4.20 16.95 7.00
CA GLY A 112 -4.45 17.92 5.96
C GLY A 112 -4.81 17.33 4.59
N VAL A 113 -5.05 16.03 4.51
CA VAL A 113 -5.42 15.31 3.29
C VAL A 113 -6.89 14.92 3.35
N VAL A 114 -7.63 15.15 2.26
CA VAL A 114 -8.98 14.61 2.13
C VAL A 114 -8.88 13.10 1.88
N SER A 115 -9.49 12.32 2.76
CA SER A 115 -9.42 10.86 2.72
C SER A 115 -10.80 10.25 2.99
N THR A 116 -10.90 8.93 2.87
CA THR A 116 -12.12 8.20 3.26
C THR A 116 -12.37 8.24 4.78
N HIS A 117 -11.38 8.63 5.58
CA HIS A 117 -11.55 8.86 7.03
C HIS A 117 -12.11 10.25 7.36
N SER A 118 -11.86 11.24 6.51
CA SER A 118 -12.24 12.63 6.76
C SER A 118 -13.40 13.11 5.90
N SER A 119 -13.98 12.25 5.08
CA SER A 119 -15.05 12.59 4.15
C SER A 119 -16.03 11.42 4.00
N ASP A 120 -17.18 11.67 3.39
CA ASP A 120 -18.17 10.65 3.06
C ASP A 120 -17.92 10.01 1.68
N LEU A 121 -16.74 10.19 1.14
CA LEU A 121 -16.37 9.63 -0.17
C LEU A 121 -16.00 8.16 -0.05
N ASP A 122 -16.42 7.36 -1.01
CA ASP A 122 -15.98 5.95 -1.13
C ASP A 122 -14.54 5.86 -1.63
N VAL A 123 -14.12 6.82 -2.45
CA VAL A 123 -12.76 6.98 -2.95
C VAL A 123 -12.41 8.46 -2.83
N ALA A 124 -11.27 8.76 -2.21
CA ALA A 124 -10.74 10.10 -2.10
C ALA A 124 -9.36 10.18 -2.75
N VAL A 125 -9.17 11.17 -3.59
CA VAL A 125 -7.90 11.43 -4.28
C VAL A 125 -7.45 12.84 -3.95
N THR A 126 -6.29 12.97 -3.32
CA THR A 126 -5.68 14.25 -2.99
C THR A 126 -4.20 14.19 -3.32
N ASP A 127 -3.79 14.93 -4.35
CA ASP A 127 -2.39 14.98 -4.82
C ASP A 127 -1.74 13.59 -4.90
N GLN A 128 -0.98 13.22 -3.87
CA GLN A 128 -0.21 11.99 -3.82
C GLN A 128 -0.86 10.88 -2.99
N VAL A 129 -2.08 11.08 -2.49
CA VAL A 129 -2.72 10.11 -1.61
C VAL A 129 -4.08 9.71 -2.16
N ILE A 130 -4.25 8.40 -2.35
CA ILE A 130 -5.51 7.79 -2.78
C ILE A 130 -5.97 6.86 -1.68
N THR A 131 -7.17 7.08 -1.16
CA THR A 131 -7.78 6.20 -0.16
C THR A 131 -9.10 5.67 -0.69
N CYS A 132 -9.43 4.44 -0.33
CA CYS A 132 -10.61 3.77 -0.86
C CYS A 132 -11.24 2.87 0.21
N LEU A 133 -12.56 2.87 0.26
CA LEU A 133 -13.32 1.85 0.99
C LEU A 133 -13.38 0.56 0.15
N LEU A 134 -13.58 -0.58 0.81
CA LEU A 134 -13.74 -1.86 0.12
C LEU A 134 -15.04 -1.89 -0.69
N TYR A 135 -16.10 -1.27 -0.16
CA TYR A 135 -17.45 -1.29 -0.73
C TYR A 135 -18.20 0.02 -0.51
#